data_29ccc28b684c4686ad8e2b7db0a9f0c5
#
_entry.id   29ccc28b684c4686ad8e2b7db0a9f0c5
#
_cell.length_a   1.000
_cell.length_b   1.000
_cell.length_c   1.000
_cell.angle_alpha   90.00
_cell.angle_beta   90.00
_cell.angle_gamma   90.00
#
_symmetry.space_group_name_H-M   'P 1'
#
loop_
_entity.id
_entity.type
_entity.pdbx_description
1 polymer ?
#
loop_
_entity_poly.entity_id
_entity_poly.type
_entity_poly.pdbx_seq_one_letter_code
_entity_poly.pdbx_strand_id
1 'polypeptide(L)'
;SPQSFDSRFQRERKSAKYAVESWLDYHGDALSDRFHAKAYRHLNQILRQINAIGEGETFAAKLQPLSTHIHVVTITSDLLFIPAEDDKTVEQLKQLGKKVDHFKIYSDHGHDAFLIEHQQVSAIIKGVCNQITGLLPGT
;
A
#
# COMPACT_ATOMS: atom_id res chain seq x y z
N SER A 1 1.88 11.74 -2.15
CA SER A 1 1.82 11.91 -3.62
C SER A 1 2.18 13.34 -4.01
N PRO A 2 2.51 13.63 -5.28
CA PRO A 2 2.76 15.00 -5.76
C PRO A 2 1.57 15.93 -5.46
N GLN A 3 0.35 15.47 -5.63
CA GLN A 3 -0.88 16.22 -5.37
C GLN A 3 -0.99 16.62 -3.89
N SER A 4 -0.66 15.72 -2.97
CA SER A 4 -0.65 16.00 -1.54
C SER A 4 0.38 17.09 -1.19
N PHE A 5 1.56 17.06 -1.83
CA PHE A 5 2.56 18.11 -1.63
C PHE A 5 2.12 19.46 -2.19
N ASP A 6 1.57 19.48 -3.40
CA ASP A 6 1.08 20.72 -4.03
C ASP A 6 -0.08 21.34 -3.24
N SER A 7 -0.94 20.55 -2.60
CA SER A 7 -2.03 21.04 -1.77
C SER A 7 -1.57 21.56 -0.39
N ARG A 8 -0.52 20.97 0.18
CA ARG A 8 -0.03 21.31 1.52
C ARG A 8 0.98 22.44 1.56
N PHE A 9 1.81 22.56 0.52
CA PHE A 9 2.93 23.50 0.49
C PHE A 9 2.74 24.52 -0.61
N GLN A 10 2.60 25.80 -0.18
CA GLN A 10 2.60 26.91 -1.13
C GLN A 10 3.97 27.03 -1.78
N ARG A 11 3.99 27.32 -3.09
CA ARG A 11 5.23 27.52 -3.85
C ARG A 11 5.92 28.86 -3.54
N GLU A 12 5.32 29.65 -2.63
CA GLU A 12 5.88 30.92 -2.21
C GLU A 12 6.99 30.73 -1.17
N ARG A 13 8.03 31.51 -1.32
CA ARG A 13 9.17 31.55 -0.41
C ARG A 13 8.84 32.47 0.76
N LYS A 14 8.63 31.93 1.97
CA LYS A 14 8.32 32.71 3.17
C LYS A 14 9.55 33.18 3.96
N SER A 15 10.74 32.72 3.57
CA SER A 15 12.04 33.08 4.17
C SER A 15 13.16 32.70 3.21
N ALA A 16 14.34 32.37 3.72
CA ALA A 16 15.43 31.79 2.93
C ALA A 16 15.10 30.40 2.35
N LYS A 17 14.09 29.68 2.90
CA LYS A 17 13.69 28.32 2.50
C LYS A 17 12.22 28.28 2.06
N TYR A 18 11.89 27.32 1.19
CA TYR A 18 10.51 26.93 0.91
C TYR A 18 9.91 26.13 2.08
N ALA A 19 8.60 26.16 2.24
CA ALA A 19 7.92 25.41 3.29
C ALA A 19 8.19 23.90 3.22
N VAL A 20 8.28 23.34 2.01
CA VAL A 20 8.61 21.93 1.80
C VAL A 20 10.04 21.57 2.24
N GLU A 21 11.01 22.47 2.06
CA GLU A 21 12.40 22.24 2.52
C GLU A 21 12.45 22.16 4.06
N SER A 22 11.77 23.08 4.75
CA SER A 22 11.69 23.06 6.22
C SER A 22 10.98 21.80 6.73
N TRP A 23 9.98 21.31 6.01
CA TRP A 23 9.29 20.07 6.34
C TRP A 23 10.20 18.84 6.13
N LEU A 24 10.97 18.82 5.06
CA LEU A 24 11.93 17.73 4.78
C LEU A 24 13.05 17.70 5.82
N ASP A 25 13.62 18.87 6.19
CA ASP A 25 14.63 18.96 7.22
C ASP A 25 14.12 18.42 8.55
N TYR A 26 12.93 18.86 8.98
CA TYR A 26 12.30 18.38 10.22
C TYR A 26 12.14 16.86 10.25
N HIS A 27 11.64 16.27 9.17
CA HIS A 27 11.45 14.82 9.11
C HIS A 27 12.77 14.06 8.97
N GLY A 28 13.78 14.64 8.31
CA GLY A 28 15.13 14.11 8.24
C GLY A 28 15.79 14.03 9.61
N ASP A 29 15.72 15.11 10.37
CA ASP A 29 16.24 15.19 11.74
C ASP A 29 15.51 14.18 12.66
N ALA A 30 14.18 14.17 12.63
CA ALA A 30 13.37 13.23 13.40
C ALA A 30 13.63 11.76 13.05
N LEU A 31 13.97 11.45 11.80
CA LEU A 31 14.38 10.11 11.40
C LEU A 31 15.77 9.78 11.95
N SER A 32 16.72 10.71 11.85
CA SER A 32 18.09 10.54 12.36
C SER A 32 18.13 10.30 13.87
N ASP A 33 17.24 10.95 14.62
CA ASP A 33 17.12 10.77 16.06
C ASP A 33 16.59 9.38 16.46
N ARG A 34 15.78 8.76 15.62
CA ARG A 34 15.15 7.46 15.90
C ARG A 34 15.90 6.28 15.30
N PHE A 35 16.58 6.48 14.18
CA PHE A 35 17.22 5.41 13.43
C PHE A 35 18.69 5.68 13.16
N HIS A 36 19.55 4.79 13.61
CA HIS A 36 20.92 4.76 13.13
C HIS A 36 20.97 4.37 11.66
N ALA A 37 21.79 5.04 10.88
CA ALA A 37 21.99 4.77 9.44
C ALA A 37 22.27 3.27 9.13
N LYS A 38 22.97 2.57 10.05
CA LYS A 38 23.24 1.14 9.94
C LYS A 38 21.96 0.30 10.06
N ALA A 39 21.05 0.64 10.99
CA ALA A 39 19.77 -0.04 11.13
C ALA A 39 18.87 0.20 9.92
N TYR A 40 18.79 1.44 9.45
CA TYR A 40 18.05 1.80 8.24
C TYR A 40 18.55 1.00 7.02
N ARG A 41 19.87 0.93 6.83
CA ARG A 41 20.48 0.13 5.74
C ARG A 41 20.13 -1.35 5.85
N HIS A 42 20.19 -1.94 7.05
CA HIS A 42 19.83 -3.34 7.28
C HIS A 42 18.37 -3.62 6.96
N LEU A 43 17.44 -2.77 7.42
CA LEU A 43 16.00 -2.92 7.11
C LEU A 43 15.75 -2.87 5.60
N ASN A 44 16.40 -1.94 4.89
CA ASN A 44 16.31 -1.89 3.43
C ASN A 44 16.87 -3.15 2.76
N GLN A 45 17.95 -3.73 3.27
CA GLN A 45 18.48 -4.99 2.75
C GLN A 45 17.51 -6.16 2.98
N ILE A 46 16.88 -6.24 4.15
CA ILE A 46 15.86 -7.26 4.45
C ILE A 46 14.67 -7.10 3.51
N LEU A 47 14.13 -5.89 3.33
CA LEU A 47 13.02 -5.63 2.42
C LEU A 47 13.34 -6.07 0.98
N ARG A 48 14.55 -5.84 0.51
CA ARG A 48 14.99 -6.29 -0.83
C ARG A 48 15.11 -7.80 -0.98
N GLN A 49 15.25 -8.53 0.11
CA GLN A 49 15.38 -9.99 0.13
C GLN A 49 14.03 -10.70 0.32
N ILE A 50 12.96 -9.96 0.65
CA ILE A 50 11.63 -10.55 0.76
C ILE A 50 11.21 -10.99 -0.64
N ASN A 51 11.12 -12.29 -0.81
CA ASN A 51 10.63 -12.92 -2.01
C ASN A 51 9.79 -14.15 -1.63
N ALA A 52 8.49 -14.09 -1.85
CA ALA A 52 7.59 -15.21 -1.57
C ALA A 52 7.71 -16.34 -2.61
N ILE A 53 8.36 -16.05 -3.74
CA ILE A 53 8.58 -17.00 -4.83
C ILE A 53 10.02 -17.50 -4.74
N GLY A 54 10.21 -18.78 -4.44
CA GLY A 54 11.54 -19.41 -4.37
C GLY A 54 12.22 -19.48 -5.75
N GLU A 55 13.52 -19.77 -5.72
CA GLU A 55 14.28 -19.96 -6.95
C GLU A 55 13.71 -21.14 -7.77
N GLY A 56 13.43 -20.90 -9.05
CA GLY A 56 12.80 -21.88 -9.94
C GLY A 56 11.28 -22.04 -9.76
N GLU A 57 10.66 -21.36 -8.82
CA GLU A 57 9.20 -21.33 -8.65
C GLU A 57 8.55 -20.23 -9.49
N THR A 58 7.26 -20.39 -9.77
CA THR A 58 6.45 -19.35 -10.42
C THR A 58 5.36 -18.87 -9.49
N PHE A 59 4.91 -17.64 -9.70
CA PHE A 59 3.75 -17.06 -8.98
C PHE A 59 2.53 -17.99 -9.09
N ALA A 60 2.27 -18.53 -10.28
CA ALA A 60 1.18 -19.46 -10.53
C ALA A 60 1.29 -20.72 -9.68
N ALA A 61 2.46 -21.37 -9.64
CA ALA A 61 2.67 -22.59 -8.87
C ALA A 61 2.47 -22.36 -7.36
N LYS A 62 2.92 -21.20 -6.86
CA LYS A 62 2.77 -20.80 -5.45
C LYS A 62 1.32 -20.58 -5.05
N LEU A 63 0.52 -20.00 -5.93
CA LEU A 63 -0.87 -19.68 -5.67
C LEU A 63 -1.85 -20.82 -6.01
N GLN A 64 -1.44 -21.75 -6.86
CA GLN A 64 -2.32 -22.84 -7.31
C GLN A 64 -3.01 -23.59 -6.15
N PRO A 65 -2.32 -23.97 -5.07
CA PRO A 65 -2.95 -24.70 -3.96
C PRO A 65 -3.87 -23.85 -3.07
N LEU A 66 -3.87 -22.53 -3.21
CA LEU A 66 -4.68 -21.67 -2.35
C LEU A 66 -6.14 -21.68 -2.80
N SER A 67 -7.04 -22.01 -1.87
CA SER A 67 -8.50 -21.93 -2.05
C SER A 67 -9.14 -20.69 -1.43
N THR A 68 -8.32 -19.83 -0.80
CA THR A 68 -8.76 -18.63 -0.09
C THR A 68 -9.33 -17.60 -1.06
N HIS A 69 -10.41 -16.92 -0.66
CA HIS A 69 -10.88 -15.72 -1.35
C HIS A 69 -9.94 -14.55 -1.04
N ILE A 70 -9.42 -13.93 -2.08
CA ILE A 70 -8.40 -12.88 -1.97
C ILE A 70 -9.07 -11.53 -2.22
N HIS A 71 -8.84 -10.58 -1.32
CA HIS A 71 -9.30 -9.20 -1.46
C HIS A 71 -8.08 -8.30 -1.59
N VAL A 72 -7.90 -7.70 -2.76
CA VAL A 72 -6.84 -6.74 -3.03
C VAL A 72 -7.40 -5.34 -2.86
N VAL A 73 -6.71 -4.50 -2.09
CA VAL A 73 -7.07 -3.10 -1.87
C VAL A 73 -5.95 -2.21 -2.35
N THR A 74 -6.20 -1.43 -3.37
CA THR A 74 -5.22 -0.53 -4.01
C THR A 74 -5.51 0.91 -3.66
N ILE A 75 -4.48 1.68 -3.29
CA ILE A 75 -4.57 3.12 -3.10
C ILE A 75 -4.12 3.81 -4.39
N THR A 76 -5.00 4.64 -4.97
CA THR A 76 -4.79 5.22 -6.31
C THR A 76 -3.55 6.09 -6.46
N SER A 77 -3.05 6.68 -5.37
CA SER A 77 -1.87 7.55 -5.35
C SER A 77 -0.64 6.91 -4.69
N ASP A 78 -0.66 5.59 -4.44
CA ASP A 78 0.46 4.89 -3.82
C ASP A 78 1.67 4.84 -4.76
N LEU A 79 2.83 5.27 -4.26
CA LEU A 79 4.11 5.21 -4.96
C LEU A 79 5.03 4.11 -4.43
N LEU A 80 4.65 3.45 -3.32
CA LEU A 80 5.37 2.32 -2.75
C LEU A 80 4.83 1.00 -3.31
N PHE A 81 3.51 0.81 -3.22
CA PHE A 81 2.79 -0.27 -3.90
C PHE A 81 2.04 0.32 -5.09
N ILE A 82 2.65 0.21 -6.26
CA ILE A 82 2.20 0.91 -7.47
C ILE A 82 0.88 0.30 -7.96
N PRO A 83 -0.19 1.08 -8.16
CA PRO A 83 -1.50 0.57 -8.60
C PRO A 83 -1.47 -0.34 -9.82
N ALA A 84 -0.60 -0.04 -10.79
CA ALA A 84 -0.46 -0.85 -12.00
C ALA A 84 0.10 -2.26 -11.73
N GLU A 85 0.85 -2.45 -10.64
CA GLU A 85 1.35 -3.78 -10.23
C GLU A 85 0.24 -4.57 -9.53
N ASP A 86 -0.59 -3.90 -8.73
CA ASP A 86 -1.77 -4.52 -8.14
C ASP A 86 -2.77 -4.95 -9.20
N ASP A 87 -3.05 -4.09 -10.21
CA ASP A 87 -3.91 -4.40 -11.34
C ASP A 87 -3.42 -5.68 -12.06
N LYS A 88 -2.11 -5.80 -12.33
CA LYS A 88 -1.49 -7.00 -12.92
C LYS A 88 -1.64 -8.23 -12.03
N THR A 89 -1.42 -8.07 -10.74
CA THR A 89 -1.56 -9.16 -9.75
C THR A 89 -2.99 -9.68 -9.73
N VAL A 90 -3.97 -8.79 -9.71
CA VAL A 90 -5.40 -9.15 -9.76
C VAL A 90 -5.73 -9.88 -11.07
N GLU A 91 -5.21 -9.42 -12.20
CA GLU A 91 -5.41 -10.08 -13.49
C GLU A 91 -4.82 -11.50 -13.49
N GLN A 92 -3.58 -11.67 -13.01
CA GLN A 92 -2.96 -12.99 -12.88
C GLN A 92 -3.75 -13.93 -11.98
N LEU A 93 -4.25 -13.44 -10.84
CA LEU A 93 -5.10 -14.22 -9.94
C LEU A 93 -6.38 -14.69 -10.64
N LYS A 94 -7.03 -13.85 -11.42
CA LYS A 94 -8.21 -14.20 -12.23
C LYS A 94 -7.89 -15.23 -13.28
N GLN A 95 -6.78 -15.09 -14.00
CA GLN A 95 -6.33 -16.05 -15.00
C GLN A 95 -6.05 -17.44 -14.39
N LEU A 96 -5.60 -17.49 -13.13
CA LEU A 96 -5.42 -18.73 -12.37
C LEU A 96 -6.73 -19.29 -11.79
N GLY A 97 -7.89 -18.70 -12.10
CA GLY A 97 -9.19 -19.12 -11.61
C GLY A 97 -9.40 -18.86 -10.11
N LYS A 98 -8.63 -17.94 -9.51
CA LYS A 98 -8.76 -17.60 -8.11
C LYS A 98 -9.95 -16.67 -7.89
N LYS A 99 -10.63 -16.87 -6.77
CA LYS A 99 -11.66 -15.94 -6.31
C LYS A 99 -10.98 -14.69 -5.78
N VAL A 100 -11.13 -13.57 -6.48
CA VAL A 100 -10.46 -12.30 -6.13
C VAL A 100 -11.41 -11.12 -6.34
N ASP A 101 -11.50 -10.27 -5.31
CA ASP A 101 -12.12 -8.95 -5.39
C ASP A 101 -11.04 -7.88 -5.39
N HIS A 102 -11.30 -6.79 -6.12
CA HIS A 102 -10.38 -5.66 -6.20
C HIS A 102 -11.10 -4.37 -5.81
N PHE A 103 -10.64 -3.73 -4.74
CA PHE A 103 -11.15 -2.48 -4.23
C PHE A 103 -10.13 -1.37 -4.45
N LYS A 104 -10.62 -0.13 -4.64
CA LYS A 104 -9.75 1.04 -4.77
C LYS A 104 -10.10 2.07 -3.71
N ILE A 105 -9.07 2.59 -3.03
CA ILE A 105 -9.15 3.75 -2.15
C ILE A 105 -8.67 4.96 -2.94
N TYR A 106 -9.54 5.94 -3.09
CA TYR A 106 -9.25 7.18 -3.81
C TYR A 106 -8.75 8.22 -2.80
N SER A 107 -7.49 8.59 -2.92
CA SER A 107 -6.85 9.54 -2.01
C SER A 107 -5.60 10.15 -2.64
N ASP A 108 -5.23 11.35 -2.22
CA ASP A 108 -3.97 12.00 -2.58
C ASP A 108 -2.85 11.75 -1.54
N HIS A 109 -3.15 11.01 -0.46
CA HIS A 109 -2.21 10.83 0.66
C HIS A 109 -1.14 9.76 0.42
N GLY A 110 -1.13 9.10 -0.75
CA GLY A 110 -0.16 8.05 -1.06
C GLY A 110 -0.35 6.82 -0.17
N HIS A 111 0.72 6.13 0.14
CA HIS A 111 0.69 4.88 0.91
C HIS A 111 -0.07 5.00 2.25
N ASP A 112 0.05 6.11 2.94
CA ASP A 112 -0.59 6.33 4.25
C ASP A 112 -2.12 6.51 4.19
N ALA A 113 -2.72 6.54 3.00
CA ALA A 113 -4.16 6.72 2.83
C ALA A 113 -5.00 5.69 3.61
N PHE A 114 -4.51 4.46 3.79
CA PHE A 114 -5.22 3.44 4.58
C PHE A 114 -5.36 3.82 6.07
N LEU A 115 -4.51 4.73 6.57
CA LEU A 115 -4.58 5.28 7.92
C LEU A 115 -5.44 6.54 8.00
N ILE A 116 -5.77 7.15 6.87
CA ILE A 116 -6.43 8.46 6.79
C ILE A 116 -7.88 8.31 6.29
N GLU A 117 -8.09 7.50 5.28
CA GLU A 117 -9.38 7.29 4.59
C GLU A 117 -10.28 6.29 5.32
N HIS A 118 -10.52 6.54 6.61
CA HIS A 118 -11.26 5.63 7.50
C HIS A 118 -12.63 5.22 6.97
N GLN A 119 -13.35 6.12 6.28
CA GLN A 119 -14.67 5.84 5.73
C GLN A 119 -14.58 4.81 4.60
N GLN A 120 -13.66 4.99 3.66
CA GLN A 120 -13.46 4.07 2.54
C GLN A 120 -12.97 2.70 3.05
N VAL A 121 -11.98 2.69 3.95
CA VAL A 121 -11.47 1.45 4.57
C VAL A 121 -12.59 0.71 5.31
N SER A 122 -13.37 1.40 6.13
CA SER A 122 -14.49 0.80 6.87
C SER A 122 -15.55 0.23 5.95
N ALA A 123 -15.88 0.91 4.85
CA ALA A 123 -16.85 0.43 3.87
C ALA A 123 -16.39 -0.87 3.20
N ILE A 124 -15.12 -0.93 2.81
CA ILE A 124 -14.51 -2.13 2.22
C ILE A 124 -14.56 -3.30 3.20
N ILE A 125 -14.06 -3.09 4.44
CA ILE A 125 -14.04 -4.14 5.47
C ILE A 125 -15.46 -4.65 5.77
N LYS A 126 -16.44 -3.75 5.96
CA LYS A 126 -17.83 -4.14 6.18
C LYS A 126 -18.39 -4.95 5.02
N GLY A 127 -18.10 -4.55 3.78
CA GLY A 127 -18.52 -5.29 2.59
C GLY A 127 -17.97 -6.71 2.56
N VAL A 128 -16.67 -6.87 2.85
CA VAL A 128 -16.01 -8.18 2.92
C VAL A 128 -16.59 -9.03 4.06
N CYS A 129 -16.75 -8.46 5.25
CA CYS A 129 -17.32 -9.18 6.40
C CYS A 129 -18.74 -9.66 6.12
N ASN A 130 -19.58 -8.84 5.48
CA ASN A 130 -20.95 -9.22 5.13
C ASN A 130 -21.00 -10.38 4.11
N GLN A 131 -20.04 -10.44 3.18
CA GLN A 131 -19.90 -11.58 2.26
C GLN A 131 -19.57 -12.87 3.02
N ILE A 132 -18.69 -12.80 4.03
CA ILE A 132 -18.31 -13.95 4.85
C ILE A 132 -19.49 -14.40 5.73
N THR A 133 -20.18 -13.49 6.40
CA THR A 133 -21.32 -13.82 7.26
C THR A 133 -22.52 -14.35 6.49
N GLY A 134 -22.75 -13.87 5.27
CA GLY A 134 -23.79 -14.41 4.38
C GLY A 134 -23.50 -15.83 3.85
N LEU A 135 -22.27 -16.33 4.02
CA LEU A 135 -21.88 -17.71 3.67
C LEU A 135 -21.98 -18.68 4.86
N LEU A 136 -22.18 -18.17 6.09
CA LEU A 136 -22.41 -19.03 7.25
C LEU A 136 -23.88 -19.50 7.23
N PRO A 137 -24.14 -20.81 7.25
CA PRO A 137 -25.51 -21.32 7.40
C PRO A 137 -26.06 -20.76 8.71
N GLY A 138 -27.26 -20.18 8.65
CA GLY A 138 -27.88 -19.45 9.74
C GLY A 138 -27.80 -20.20 11.07
N THR A 139 -27.26 -19.51 12.08
CA THR A 139 -27.40 -19.89 13.49
C THR A 139 -28.73 -19.47 14.00
#